data_c1080f37b3ad11166b61721227e3ecd8
#
_entry.id   c1080f37b3ad11166b61721227e3ecd8
#
_cell.length_a   1.000
_cell.length_b   1.000
_cell.length_c   1.000
_cell.angle_alpha   90.00
_cell.angle_beta   90.00
_cell.angle_gamma   90.00
#
_symmetry.space_group_name_H-M   'P 1'
#
loop_
_entity.id
_entity.type
_entity.pdbx_description
1 polymer ?
#
loop_
_entity_poly.entity_id
_entity_poly.type
_entity_poly.pdbx_seq_one_letter_code
_entity_poly.pdbx_strand_id
1 'polypeptide(L)'
;MKTMAWLLPLVMGVSLGSVYFLPVAGKTAESAAIMKLPDAFEDWTFRAIPPSMEELGTLERDTEFAKAICLRPREGEFNLDGYAVPDRLDLSIVLSGNDLNNSIHRPERCMPAQGHSIIASSAVRLKSTKGHDFDVKRLRSKQTIKPTKDGDPVIEFNCITYYFFVGHDRITNDHLQRTLIDMKDRLVRGMDQRWAYVSVSMWFGKIPWIEGEVSEAEADEKIRSFVTEFAGSQIDWSQVAD
;
A
#
# COMPACT_ATOMS: atom_id res chain seq x y z
N MET A 1 18.50 13.72 49.18
CA MET A 1 18.61 12.48 48.39
C MET A 1 17.74 11.29 48.88
N LYS A 2 17.17 11.29 50.08
CA LYS A 2 16.32 10.17 50.56
C LYS A 2 14.91 10.09 49.98
N THR A 3 14.37 11.18 49.45
CA THR A 3 13.01 11.23 48.87
C THR A 3 12.90 10.60 47.47
N MET A 4 14.02 10.43 46.76
CA MET A 4 14.03 9.82 45.44
C MET A 4 14.03 8.28 45.45
N ALA A 5 14.39 7.66 46.57
CA ALA A 5 14.50 6.20 46.69
C ALA A 5 13.15 5.47 46.58
N TRP A 6 12.03 6.15 46.90
CA TRP A 6 10.67 5.61 46.81
C TRP A 6 9.99 5.84 45.47
N LEU A 7 10.52 6.74 44.65
CA LEU A 7 9.89 7.07 43.34
C LEU A 7 9.95 5.87 42.41
N LEU A 8 11.08 5.17 42.37
CA LEU A 8 11.24 4.02 41.48
C LEU A 8 10.31 2.83 41.85
N PRO A 9 10.25 2.37 43.13
CA PRO A 9 9.28 1.34 43.52
C PRO A 9 7.82 1.76 43.29
N LEU A 10 7.48 3.03 43.53
CA LEU A 10 6.14 3.55 43.28
C LEU A 10 5.79 3.50 41.78
N VAL A 11 6.68 3.97 40.92
CA VAL A 11 6.47 3.93 39.45
C VAL A 11 6.37 2.48 38.97
N MET A 12 7.24 1.59 39.46
CA MET A 12 7.16 0.17 39.15
C MET A 12 5.84 -0.46 39.63
N GLY A 13 5.41 -0.16 40.85
CA GLY A 13 4.14 -0.66 41.42
C GLY A 13 2.93 -0.17 40.61
N VAL A 14 2.90 1.11 40.22
CA VAL A 14 1.85 1.67 39.38
C VAL A 14 1.88 1.04 37.98
N SER A 15 3.06 0.89 37.37
CA SER A 15 3.21 0.27 36.05
C SER A 15 2.79 -1.20 36.05
N LEU A 16 3.20 -2.00 37.05
CA LEU A 16 2.80 -3.38 37.19
C LEU A 16 1.29 -3.51 37.51
N GLY A 17 0.77 -2.62 38.36
CA GLY A 17 -0.65 -2.58 38.69
C GLY A 17 -1.51 -2.21 37.47
N SER A 18 -1.04 -1.33 36.60
CA SER A 18 -1.78 -0.93 35.39
C SER A 18 -2.00 -2.08 34.41
N VAL A 19 -1.12 -3.11 34.41
CA VAL A 19 -1.28 -4.29 33.56
C VAL A 19 -2.60 -5.02 33.82
N TYR A 20 -3.08 -5.05 35.08
CA TYR A 20 -4.34 -5.69 35.45
C TYR A 20 -5.58 -4.96 34.93
N PHE A 21 -5.41 -3.71 34.50
CA PHE A 21 -6.51 -2.90 33.93
C PHE A 21 -6.48 -2.87 32.41
N LEU A 22 -5.48 -3.49 31.78
CA LEU A 22 -5.44 -3.61 30.33
C LEU A 22 -6.51 -4.61 29.87
N PRO A 23 -7.21 -4.30 28.77
CA PRO A 23 -8.15 -5.24 28.20
C PRO A 23 -7.43 -6.52 27.75
N VAL A 24 -8.10 -7.65 27.92
CA VAL A 24 -7.57 -8.93 27.43
C VAL A 24 -7.50 -8.88 25.92
N ALA A 25 -6.32 -8.95 25.35
CA ALA A 25 -6.11 -9.10 23.92
C ALA A 25 -6.74 -10.42 23.44
N GLY A 26 -7.51 -10.40 22.38
CA GLY A 26 -8.13 -11.64 21.89
C GLY A 26 -9.14 -11.45 20.76
N LYS A 27 -9.39 -10.23 20.31
CA LYS A 27 -10.22 -9.98 19.13
C LYS A 27 -9.33 -9.49 17.99
N THR A 28 -9.20 -10.28 16.95
CA THR A 28 -8.62 -9.81 15.68
C THR A 28 -9.72 -9.15 14.87
N ALA A 29 -9.52 -7.91 14.50
CA ALA A 29 -10.42 -7.16 13.64
C ALA A 29 -9.88 -7.19 12.21
N GLU A 30 -10.67 -7.71 11.28
CA GLU A 30 -10.32 -7.77 9.87
C GLU A 30 -10.29 -6.36 9.25
N SER A 31 -9.41 -6.16 8.27
CA SER A 31 -9.36 -4.94 7.48
C SER A 31 -10.66 -4.72 6.70
N ALA A 32 -11.06 -3.48 6.53
CA ALA A 32 -12.15 -3.12 5.62
C ALA A 32 -11.80 -3.29 4.14
N ALA A 33 -10.56 -3.66 3.79
CA ALA A 33 -10.17 -3.93 2.42
C ALA A 33 -10.65 -5.31 1.96
N ILE A 34 -11.26 -5.36 0.77
CA ILE A 34 -11.72 -6.61 0.16
C ILE A 34 -10.55 -7.21 -0.63
N MET A 35 -10.07 -8.39 -0.19
CA MET A 35 -8.91 -9.06 -0.80
C MET A 35 -9.23 -9.77 -2.12
N LYS A 36 -10.49 -10.08 -2.38
CA LYS A 36 -10.91 -10.71 -3.63
C LYS A 36 -11.00 -9.65 -4.73
N LEU A 37 -10.03 -9.66 -5.63
CA LEU A 37 -10.04 -8.78 -6.80
C LEU A 37 -11.10 -9.22 -7.81
N PRO A 38 -11.77 -8.29 -8.50
CA PRO A 38 -12.65 -8.60 -9.62
C PRO A 38 -11.82 -9.01 -10.86
N ASP A 39 -12.42 -9.77 -11.77
CA ASP A 39 -11.79 -10.10 -13.07
C ASP A 39 -11.68 -8.88 -13.98
N ALA A 40 -12.66 -7.97 -13.88
CA ALA A 40 -12.69 -6.70 -14.58
C ALA A 40 -13.37 -5.63 -13.71
N PHE A 41 -13.00 -4.38 -13.94
CA PHE A 41 -13.57 -3.23 -13.25
C PHE A 41 -13.61 -2.04 -14.20
N GLU A 42 -14.80 -1.65 -14.62
CA GLU A 42 -15.04 -0.71 -15.73
C GLU A 42 -14.26 -1.15 -16.99
N ASP A 43 -13.37 -0.30 -17.50
CA ASP A 43 -12.53 -0.59 -18.67
C ASP A 43 -11.23 -1.32 -18.33
N TRP A 44 -10.98 -1.59 -17.04
CA TRP A 44 -9.80 -2.28 -16.57
C TRP A 44 -10.03 -3.79 -16.47
N THR A 45 -9.13 -4.56 -17.05
CA THR A 45 -9.04 -6.02 -16.90
C THR A 45 -7.94 -6.35 -15.90
N PHE A 46 -8.23 -7.23 -14.95
CA PHE A 46 -7.29 -7.63 -13.89
C PHE A 46 -6.65 -8.97 -14.24
N ARG A 47 -5.34 -8.95 -14.38
CA ARG A 47 -4.54 -10.16 -14.50
C ARG A 47 -3.83 -10.42 -13.19
N ALA A 48 -4.34 -11.37 -12.40
CA ALA A 48 -3.73 -11.74 -11.14
C ALA A 48 -2.27 -12.21 -11.32
N ILE A 49 -1.40 -11.78 -10.42
CA ILE A 49 0.00 -12.19 -10.36
C ILE A 49 0.34 -12.71 -8.97
N PRO A 50 1.19 -13.74 -8.84
CA PRO A 50 1.64 -14.24 -7.54
C PRO A 50 2.57 -13.21 -6.86
N PRO A 51 2.70 -13.25 -5.53
CA PRO A 51 3.75 -12.54 -4.83
C PRO A 51 5.13 -13.01 -5.29
N SER A 52 6.12 -12.13 -5.24
CA SER A 52 7.50 -12.48 -5.58
C SER A 52 8.13 -13.39 -4.51
N MET A 53 9.17 -14.11 -4.87
CA MET A 53 9.94 -14.94 -3.91
C MET A 53 10.58 -14.08 -2.81
N GLU A 54 10.93 -12.83 -3.13
CA GLU A 54 11.47 -11.88 -2.17
C GLU A 54 10.42 -11.44 -1.16
N GLU A 55 9.18 -11.16 -1.60
CA GLU A 55 8.05 -10.84 -0.71
C GLU A 55 7.75 -12.02 0.21
N LEU A 56 7.67 -13.24 -0.33
CA LEU A 56 7.43 -14.47 0.45
C LEU A 56 8.55 -14.80 1.44
N GLY A 57 9.79 -14.39 1.13
CA GLY A 57 10.94 -14.60 2.01
C GLY A 57 11.14 -13.52 3.07
N THR A 58 10.55 -12.33 2.85
CA THR A 58 10.78 -11.15 3.71
C THR A 58 9.62 -10.89 4.66
N LEU A 59 8.39 -11.20 4.22
CA LEU A 59 7.17 -10.95 5.00
C LEU A 59 6.75 -12.21 5.78
N GLU A 60 5.99 -12.01 6.86
CA GLU A 60 5.49 -13.11 7.67
C GLU A 60 4.62 -14.09 6.85
N ARG A 61 4.65 -15.36 7.26
CA ARG A 61 4.01 -16.45 6.51
C ARG A 61 2.49 -16.36 6.42
N ASP A 62 1.86 -15.68 7.37
CA ASP A 62 0.42 -15.43 7.43
C ASP A 62 0.00 -14.12 6.74
N THR A 63 0.93 -13.47 6.02
CA THR A 63 0.64 -12.32 5.18
C THR A 63 -0.11 -12.78 3.92
N GLU A 64 -1.23 -12.12 3.62
CA GLU A 64 -2.01 -12.41 2.42
C GLU A 64 -1.76 -11.36 1.34
N PHE A 65 -1.85 -11.79 0.08
CA PHE A 65 -1.58 -10.94 -1.07
C PHE A 65 -2.72 -11.00 -2.08
N ALA A 66 -3.11 -9.83 -2.60
CA ALA A 66 -3.95 -9.71 -3.78
C ALA A 66 -3.26 -8.75 -4.76
N LYS A 67 -2.65 -9.30 -5.81
CA LYS A 67 -1.84 -8.55 -6.77
C LYS A 67 -2.33 -8.77 -8.17
N ALA A 68 -2.35 -7.70 -8.97
CA ALA A 68 -2.73 -7.78 -10.37
C ALA A 68 -1.99 -6.76 -11.23
N ILE A 69 -1.79 -7.12 -12.49
CA ILE A 69 -1.56 -6.17 -13.57
C ILE A 69 -2.94 -5.77 -14.08
N CYS A 70 -3.27 -4.49 -13.98
CA CYS A 70 -4.50 -3.92 -14.48
C CYS A 70 -4.24 -3.30 -15.86
N LEU A 71 -4.99 -3.73 -16.86
CA LEU A 71 -4.82 -3.33 -18.25
C LEU A 71 -6.09 -2.66 -18.76
N ARG A 72 -5.93 -1.52 -19.45
CA ARG A 72 -7.03 -0.82 -20.13
C ARG A 72 -6.66 -0.58 -21.58
N PRO A 73 -7.56 -0.88 -22.55
CA PRO A 73 -7.31 -0.58 -23.97
C PRO A 73 -6.96 0.88 -24.17
N ARG A 74 -5.98 1.14 -25.03
CA ARG A 74 -5.53 2.46 -25.41
C ARG A 74 -5.71 2.60 -26.92
N GLU A 75 -6.65 3.45 -27.31
CA GLU A 75 -6.94 3.64 -28.73
C GLU A 75 -5.80 4.36 -29.46
N GLY A 76 -5.42 3.83 -30.62
CA GLY A 76 -4.46 4.48 -31.52
C GLY A 76 -3.00 4.36 -31.09
N GLU A 77 -2.67 3.61 -30.05
CA GLU A 77 -1.27 3.41 -29.62
C GLU A 77 -0.78 1.99 -29.88
N PHE A 78 0.38 1.90 -30.49
CA PHE A 78 1.00 0.64 -30.90
C PHE A 78 2.47 0.58 -30.43
N ASN A 79 2.94 -0.63 -30.17
CA ASN A 79 4.36 -0.86 -29.94
C ASN A 79 5.13 -0.89 -31.28
N LEU A 80 6.47 -1.00 -31.20
CA LEU A 80 7.32 -1.07 -32.37
C LEU A 80 7.03 -2.25 -33.31
N ASP A 81 6.38 -3.30 -32.82
CA ASP A 81 5.95 -4.50 -33.57
C ASP A 81 4.51 -4.37 -34.11
N GLY A 82 3.85 -3.24 -33.90
CA GLY A 82 2.49 -2.96 -34.38
C GLY A 82 1.35 -3.57 -33.51
N TYR A 83 1.64 -4.04 -32.29
CA TYR A 83 0.59 -4.51 -31.37
C TYR A 83 0.06 -3.34 -30.53
N ALA A 84 -1.25 -3.32 -30.30
CA ALA A 84 -1.89 -2.34 -29.43
C ALA A 84 -1.28 -2.36 -28.02
N VAL A 85 -0.96 -1.18 -27.51
CA VAL A 85 -0.38 -1.01 -26.17
C VAL A 85 -1.48 -0.57 -25.21
N PRO A 86 -1.81 -1.38 -24.17
CA PRO A 86 -2.74 -0.94 -23.14
C PRO A 86 -2.08 0.00 -22.15
N ASP A 87 -2.87 0.84 -21.50
CA ASP A 87 -2.48 1.41 -20.20
C ASP A 87 -2.25 0.27 -19.20
N ARG A 88 -1.21 0.37 -18.41
CA ARG A 88 -0.86 -0.62 -17.40
C ARG A 88 -0.70 0.02 -16.03
N LEU A 89 -1.43 -0.51 -15.06
CA LEU A 89 -1.23 -0.25 -13.64
C LEU A 89 -0.82 -1.53 -12.93
N ASP A 90 0.12 -1.41 -12.01
CA ASP A 90 0.49 -2.52 -11.13
C ASP A 90 -0.18 -2.30 -9.77
N LEU A 91 -1.14 -3.17 -9.42
CA LEU A 91 -1.89 -3.16 -8.17
C LEU A 91 -1.30 -4.18 -7.21
N SER A 92 -1.08 -3.78 -5.97
CA SER A 92 -0.69 -4.68 -4.89
C SER A 92 -1.46 -4.36 -3.62
N ILE A 93 -2.12 -5.37 -3.06
CA ILE A 93 -2.71 -5.34 -1.73
C ILE A 93 -1.96 -6.37 -0.89
N VAL A 94 -1.43 -5.93 0.24
CA VAL A 94 -0.76 -6.78 1.21
C VAL A 94 -1.52 -6.67 2.52
N LEU A 95 -2.16 -7.75 2.95
CA LEU A 95 -2.90 -7.82 4.21
C LEU A 95 -2.00 -8.42 5.29
N SER A 96 -1.83 -7.70 6.39
CA SER A 96 -1.00 -8.17 7.49
C SER A 96 -1.53 -9.45 8.12
N GLY A 97 -0.60 -10.30 8.53
CA GLY A 97 -0.86 -11.36 9.49
C GLY A 97 -0.91 -10.83 10.94
N ASN A 98 -0.61 -11.72 11.87
CA ASN A 98 -0.61 -11.41 13.31
C ASN A 98 0.52 -10.45 13.71
N ASP A 99 1.67 -10.51 13.03
CA ASP A 99 2.77 -9.54 13.22
C ASP A 99 2.72 -8.44 12.17
N LEU A 100 2.04 -7.37 12.52
CA LEU A 100 1.89 -6.19 11.66
C LEU A 100 3.22 -5.60 11.19
N ASN A 101 4.24 -5.59 12.04
CA ASN A 101 5.51 -4.93 11.75
C ASN A 101 6.35 -5.71 10.74
N ASN A 102 6.24 -7.03 10.73
CA ASN A 102 6.93 -7.91 9.80
C ASN A 102 6.09 -8.26 8.57
N SER A 103 4.77 -8.02 8.61
CA SER A 103 3.86 -8.25 7.47
C SER A 103 3.76 -7.06 6.53
N ILE A 104 3.83 -5.83 7.02
CA ILE A 104 3.68 -4.61 6.19
C ILE A 104 4.82 -3.65 6.46
N HIS A 105 5.67 -3.46 5.46
CA HIS A 105 6.72 -2.46 5.48
C HIS A 105 6.26 -1.15 4.81
N ARG A 106 6.94 -0.05 5.15
CA ARG A 106 6.77 1.22 4.43
C ARG A 106 7.31 1.07 3.01
N PRO A 107 6.63 1.62 1.97
CA PRO A 107 7.14 1.62 0.60
C PRO A 107 8.53 2.19 0.50
N GLU A 108 8.83 3.23 1.27
CA GLU A 108 10.14 3.87 1.31
C GLU A 108 11.27 2.93 1.77
N ARG A 109 10.92 1.81 2.42
CA ARG A 109 11.87 0.76 2.80
C ARG A 109 11.96 -0.34 1.73
N CYS A 110 10.83 -0.73 1.13
CA CYS A 110 10.75 -1.84 0.19
C CYS A 110 11.11 -1.42 -1.25
N MET A 111 10.67 -0.23 -1.66
CA MET A 111 10.91 0.25 -3.03
C MET A 111 12.39 0.35 -3.41
N PRO A 112 13.32 0.79 -2.53
CA PRO A 112 14.75 0.77 -2.86
C PRO A 112 15.29 -0.64 -3.15
N ALA A 113 14.81 -1.67 -2.45
CA ALA A 113 15.19 -3.06 -2.73
C ALA A 113 14.69 -3.53 -4.10
N GLN A 114 13.58 -2.96 -4.58
CA GLN A 114 13.00 -3.21 -5.91
C GLN A 114 13.60 -2.30 -7.00
N GLY A 115 14.69 -1.60 -6.72
CA GLY A 115 15.39 -0.74 -7.67
C GLY A 115 14.82 0.67 -7.81
N HIS A 116 13.91 1.10 -6.90
CA HIS A 116 13.37 2.45 -6.92
C HIS A 116 14.23 3.44 -6.13
N SER A 117 14.46 4.61 -6.73
CA SER A 117 14.98 5.81 -6.04
C SER A 117 13.82 6.80 -5.88
N ILE A 118 13.35 7.02 -4.66
CA ILE A 118 12.24 7.95 -4.39
C ILE A 118 12.74 9.38 -4.51
N ILE A 119 12.08 10.18 -5.34
CA ILE A 119 12.45 11.57 -5.68
C ILE A 119 11.57 12.55 -4.91
N ALA A 120 10.27 12.24 -4.79
CA ALA A 120 9.30 13.11 -4.13
C ALA A 120 8.20 12.30 -3.45
N SER A 121 7.65 12.87 -2.39
CA SER A 121 6.54 12.31 -1.63
C SER A 121 5.57 13.42 -1.23
N SER A 122 4.28 13.21 -1.44
CA SER A 122 3.22 14.16 -1.05
C SER A 122 1.97 13.41 -0.59
N ALA A 123 1.17 14.06 0.24
CA ALA A 123 -0.18 13.59 0.55
C ALA A 123 -1.16 14.14 -0.47
N VAL A 124 -2.12 13.32 -0.88
CA VAL A 124 -3.20 13.71 -1.80
C VAL A 124 -4.51 13.24 -1.20
N ARG A 125 -5.50 14.13 -1.17
CA ARG A 125 -6.85 13.79 -0.76
C ARG A 125 -7.66 13.36 -1.97
N LEU A 126 -8.29 12.21 -1.89
CA LEU A 126 -9.17 11.65 -2.91
C LEU A 126 -10.58 11.48 -2.35
N LYS A 127 -11.53 11.35 -3.25
CA LYS A 127 -12.91 11.04 -2.91
C LYS A 127 -13.33 9.78 -3.66
N SER A 128 -13.75 8.74 -2.95
CA SER A 128 -14.23 7.51 -3.56
C SER A 128 -15.52 7.74 -4.37
N THR A 129 -15.83 6.85 -5.28
CA THR A 129 -17.12 6.89 -6.03
C THR A 129 -18.34 6.76 -5.14
N LYS A 130 -18.18 6.27 -3.91
CA LYS A 130 -19.23 6.24 -2.87
C LYS A 130 -19.33 7.52 -2.05
N GLY A 131 -18.49 8.53 -2.33
CA GLY A 131 -18.57 9.84 -1.72
C GLY A 131 -17.70 10.03 -0.47
N HIS A 132 -16.95 9.02 -0.03
CA HIS A 132 -16.07 9.10 1.14
C HIS A 132 -14.72 9.71 0.78
N ASP A 133 -14.28 10.66 1.58
CA ASP A 133 -12.95 11.28 1.45
C ASP A 133 -11.89 10.40 2.15
N PHE A 134 -10.73 10.26 1.53
CA PHE A 134 -9.59 9.55 2.12
C PHE A 134 -8.27 10.09 1.61
N ASP A 135 -7.24 9.95 2.45
CA ASP A 135 -5.91 10.45 2.13
C ASP A 135 -5.02 9.33 1.62
N VAL A 136 -4.31 9.59 0.54
CA VAL A 136 -3.32 8.69 -0.05
C VAL A 136 -1.94 9.35 -0.07
N LYS A 137 -0.89 8.55 -0.07
CA LYS A 137 0.47 9.00 -0.30
C LYS A 137 0.83 8.83 -1.76
N ARG A 138 1.30 9.90 -2.39
CA ARG A 138 1.85 9.91 -3.74
C ARG A 138 3.35 9.92 -3.68
N LEU A 139 4.00 8.92 -4.29
CA LEU A 139 5.43 8.85 -4.48
C LEU A 139 5.79 9.03 -5.94
N ARG A 140 6.82 9.82 -6.21
CA ARG A 140 7.50 9.86 -7.49
C ARG A 140 8.86 9.21 -7.34
N SER A 141 9.16 8.25 -8.18
CA SER A 141 10.42 7.51 -8.13
C SER A 141 10.99 7.25 -9.52
N LYS A 142 12.27 6.92 -9.58
CA LYS A 142 12.92 6.28 -10.72
C LYS A 142 13.16 4.83 -10.37
N GLN A 143 12.76 3.92 -11.24
CA GLN A 143 13.03 2.49 -11.12
C GLN A 143 14.13 2.10 -12.10
N THR A 144 15.18 1.50 -11.57
CA THR A 144 16.28 0.95 -12.36
C THR A 144 16.11 -0.55 -12.47
N ILE A 145 15.92 -1.05 -13.68
CA ILE A 145 15.89 -2.47 -13.97
C ILE A 145 17.28 -2.92 -14.40
N LYS A 146 17.88 -3.80 -13.60
CA LYS A 146 19.17 -4.40 -13.93
C LYS A 146 19.02 -5.39 -15.08
N PRO A 147 19.92 -5.40 -16.03
CA PRO A 147 19.88 -6.33 -17.13
C PRO A 147 20.03 -7.78 -16.63
N THR A 148 19.36 -8.68 -17.33
CA THR A 148 19.42 -10.13 -17.03
C THR A 148 20.70 -10.77 -17.60
N LYS A 149 21.33 -10.14 -18.59
CA LYS A 149 22.56 -10.60 -19.22
C LYS A 149 23.64 -9.52 -19.10
N ASP A 150 24.88 -9.94 -18.91
CA ASP A 150 26.03 -9.04 -18.95
C ASP A 150 26.14 -8.36 -20.33
N GLY A 151 26.17 -7.04 -20.31
CA GLY A 151 26.26 -6.21 -21.53
C GLY A 151 24.95 -5.61 -22.01
N ASP A 152 23.79 -6.04 -21.49
CA ASP A 152 22.53 -5.37 -21.78
C ASP A 152 22.46 -3.99 -21.08
N PRO A 153 21.81 -2.99 -21.70
CA PRO A 153 21.70 -1.66 -21.11
C PRO A 153 20.85 -1.67 -19.83
N VAL A 154 21.27 -0.87 -18.85
CA VAL A 154 20.45 -0.55 -17.69
C VAL A 154 19.29 0.33 -18.17
N ILE A 155 18.06 -0.04 -17.83
CA ILE A 155 16.87 0.71 -18.21
C ILE A 155 16.30 1.41 -16.97
N GLU A 156 16.05 2.71 -17.08
CA GLU A 156 15.42 3.50 -16.04
C GLU A 156 14.02 3.92 -16.47
N PHE A 157 13.06 3.77 -15.56
CA PHE A 157 11.69 4.22 -15.73
C PHE A 157 11.33 5.24 -14.67
N ASN A 158 10.64 6.29 -15.06
CA ASN A 158 9.94 7.13 -14.09
C ASN A 158 8.65 6.41 -13.66
N CYS A 159 8.35 6.48 -12.37
CA CYS A 159 7.21 5.80 -11.77
C CYS A 159 6.46 6.72 -10.81
N ILE A 160 5.14 6.69 -10.87
CA ILE A 160 4.24 7.22 -9.84
C ILE A 160 3.64 6.05 -9.10
N THR A 161 3.60 6.14 -7.77
CA THR A 161 2.93 5.17 -6.90
C THR A 161 2.02 5.91 -5.95
N TYR A 162 0.76 5.49 -5.88
CA TYR A 162 -0.19 5.90 -4.85
C TYR A 162 -0.34 4.77 -3.86
N TYR A 163 -0.29 5.08 -2.56
CA TYR A 163 -0.54 4.08 -1.53
C TYR A 163 -1.27 4.61 -0.32
N PHE A 164 -1.95 3.72 0.39
CA PHE A 164 -2.62 3.97 1.65
C PHE A 164 -2.79 2.68 2.44
N PHE A 165 -3.15 2.82 3.72
CA PHE A 165 -3.41 1.71 4.62
C PHE A 165 -4.89 1.69 4.99
N VAL A 166 -5.50 0.51 4.94
CA VAL A 166 -6.89 0.27 5.31
C VAL A 166 -6.90 -0.62 6.54
N GLY A 167 -7.33 -0.09 7.67
CA GLY A 167 -7.56 -0.83 8.90
C GLY A 167 -8.98 -1.39 8.97
N HIS A 168 -9.42 -1.72 10.17
CA HIS A 168 -10.78 -2.18 10.40
C HIS A 168 -11.80 -1.05 10.22
N ASP A 169 -11.57 0.08 10.86
CA ASP A 169 -12.52 1.19 10.96
C ASP A 169 -11.98 2.52 10.39
N ARG A 170 -10.83 2.52 9.73
CA ARG A 170 -10.22 3.75 9.21
C ARG A 170 -9.15 3.53 8.14
N ILE A 171 -8.88 4.61 7.41
CA ILE A 171 -7.88 4.67 6.35
C ILE A 171 -6.85 5.73 6.73
N THR A 172 -5.57 5.48 6.41
CA THR A 172 -4.49 6.46 6.58
C THR A 172 -3.41 6.28 5.51
N ASN A 173 -2.76 7.38 5.15
CA ASN A 173 -1.58 7.37 4.28
C ASN A 173 -0.26 7.47 5.06
N ASP A 174 -0.32 7.51 6.39
CA ASP A 174 0.83 7.69 7.26
C ASP A 174 1.10 6.43 8.10
N HIS A 175 2.32 5.90 7.95
CA HIS A 175 2.75 4.70 8.67
C HIS A 175 2.82 4.90 10.18
N LEU A 176 3.28 6.08 10.64
CA LEU A 176 3.36 6.37 12.06
C LEU A 176 1.97 6.46 12.67
N GLN A 177 1.06 7.17 11.99
CA GLN A 177 -0.34 7.25 12.39
C GLN A 177 -0.97 5.87 12.47
N ARG A 178 -0.77 4.99 11.45
CA ARG A 178 -1.21 3.59 11.49
C ARG A 178 -0.71 2.87 12.74
N THR A 179 0.61 2.99 13.03
CA THR A 179 1.22 2.33 14.19
C THR A 179 0.64 2.83 15.51
N LEU A 180 0.43 4.15 15.65
CA LEU A 180 -0.17 4.73 16.85
C LEU A 180 -1.63 4.30 17.03
N ILE A 181 -2.38 4.18 15.95
CA ILE A 181 -3.76 3.67 15.96
C ILE A 181 -3.76 2.22 16.46
N ASP A 182 -2.93 1.36 15.87
CA ASP A 182 -2.82 -0.04 16.26
C ASP A 182 -2.44 -0.20 17.73
N MET A 183 -1.44 0.54 18.19
CA MET A 183 -1.04 0.55 19.61
C MET A 183 -2.19 0.99 20.53
N LYS A 184 -2.90 2.06 20.16
CA LYS A 184 -4.05 2.55 20.93
C LYS A 184 -5.15 1.50 21.02
N ASP A 185 -5.48 0.85 19.91
CA ASP A 185 -6.56 -0.14 19.88
C ASP A 185 -6.20 -1.41 20.68
N ARG A 186 -4.94 -1.84 20.64
CA ARG A 186 -4.44 -2.92 21.51
C ARG A 186 -4.54 -2.56 22.99
N LEU A 187 -4.11 -1.34 23.37
CA LEU A 187 -4.08 -0.90 24.76
C LEU A 187 -5.46 -0.55 25.33
N VAL A 188 -6.36 0.02 24.53
CA VAL A 188 -7.64 0.55 25.00
C VAL A 188 -8.79 -0.41 24.74
N ARG A 189 -8.78 -1.09 23.58
CA ARG A 189 -9.86 -1.96 23.12
C ARG A 189 -9.55 -3.45 23.25
N GLY A 190 -8.28 -3.83 23.52
CA GLY A 190 -7.82 -5.22 23.48
C GLY A 190 -7.95 -5.84 22.07
N MET A 191 -7.87 -5.02 21.04
CA MET A 191 -8.15 -5.39 19.68
C MET A 191 -6.87 -5.35 18.83
N ASP A 192 -6.54 -6.47 18.22
CA ASP A 192 -5.52 -6.55 17.18
C ASP A 192 -6.17 -6.29 15.84
N GLN A 193 -5.65 -5.31 15.07
CA GLN A 193 -6.16 -5.03 13.74
C GLN A 193 -5.26 -5.65 12.66
N ARG A 194 -5.89 -6.28 11.67
CA ARG A 194 -5.26 -6.55 10.40
C ARG A 194 -5.33 -5.29 9.53
N TRP A 195 -4.19 -4.93 8.97
CA TRP A 195 -4.11 -3.78 8.09
C TRP A 195 -3.81 -4.23 6.66
N ALA A 196 -4.51 -3.68 5.70
CA ALA A 196 -4.17 -3.84 4.30
C ALA A 196 -3.34 -2.64 3.83
N TYR A 197 -2.19 -2.89 3.23
CA TYR A 197 -1.42 -1.93 2.46
C TYR A 197 -1.86 -2.03 1.01
N VAL A 198 -2.42 -0.96 0.46
CA VAL A 198 -2.87 -0.88 -0.93
C VAL A 198 -1.93 0.05 -1.69
N SER A 199 -1.37 -0.42 -2.80
CA SER A 199 -0.54 0.39 -3.68
C SER A 199 -0.89 0.19 -5.15
N VAL A 200 -0.87 1.29 -5.91
CA VAL A 200 -1.07 1.32 -7.36
C VAL A 200 0.07 2.11 -7.99
N SER A 201 0.74 1.52 -8.96
CA SER A 201 1.89 2.12 -9.61
C SER A 201 1.73 2.16 -11.13
N MET A 202 2.30 3.18 -11.76
CA MET A 202 2.36 3.33 -13.21
C MET A 202 3.70 3.92 -13.64
N TRP A 203 4.27 3.39 -14.71
CA TRP A 203 5.40 4.02 -15.39
C TRP A 203 4.93 5.16 -16.27
N PHE A 204 5.75 6.20 -16.40
CA PHE A 204 5.52 7.34 -17.27
C PHE A 204 6.81 7.80 -17.95
N GLY A 205 6.67 8.66 -18.94
CA GLY A 205 7.75 9.10 -19.82
C GLY A 205 7.94 8.15 -21.00
N LYS A 206 9.09 8.25 -21.65
CA LYS A 206 9.42 7.39 -22.80
C LYS A 206 9.74 5.98 -22.33
N ILE A 207 8.99 5.04 -22.83
CA ILE A 207 9.21 3.60 -22.63
C ILE A 207 9.88 3.04 -23.90
N PRO A 208 11.04 2.34 -23.83
CA PRO A 208 11.84 1.99 -25.00
C PRO A 208 11.13 1.25 -26.13
N TRP A 209 10.11 0.44 -25.80
CA TRP A 209 9.38 -0.38 -26.77
C TRP A 209 7.98 0.16 -27.13
N ILE A 210 7.66 1.38 -26.73
CA ILE A 210 6.42 2.07 -27.04
C ILE A 210 6.72 3.32 -27.85
N GLU A 211 5.98 3.57 -28.94
CA GLU A 211 6.17 4.76 -29.77
C GLU A 211 5.75 6.04 -29.03
N GLY A 212 4.62 5.97 -28.34
CA GLY A 212 4.08 7.08 -27.56
C GLY A 212 4.82 7.34 -26.25
N GLU A 213 4.51 8.46 -25.63
CA GLU A 213 5.00 8.84 -24.32
C GLU A 213 3.80 9.19 -23.42
N VAL A 214 3.79 8.67 -22.19
CA VAL A 214 2.81 9.04 -21.16
C VAL A 214 3.41 10.16 -20.32
N SER A 215 2.78 11.32 -20.29
CA SER A 215 3.22 12.40 -19.41
C SER A 215 3.00 12.06 -17.93
N GLU A 216 3.75 12.71 -17.02
CA GLU A 216 3.55 12.54 -15.58
C GLU A 216 2.12 12.91 -15.16
N ALA A 217 1.56 13.98 -15.73
CA ALA A 217 0.21 14.44 -15.43
C ALA A 217 -0.86 13.42 -15.87
N GLU A 218 -0.68 12.83 -17.04
CA GLU A 218 -1.59 11.79 -17.56
C GLU A 218 -1.53 10.51 -16.71
N ALA A 219 -0.32 10.06 -16.33
CA ALA A 219 -0.17 8.91 -15.45
C ALA A 219 -0.80 9.17 -14.06
N ASP A 220 -0.62 10.37 -13.54
CA ASP A 220 -1.20 10.80 -12.28
C ASP A 220 -2.74 10.79 -12.32
N GLU A 221 -3.33 11.30 -13.38
CA GLU A 221 -4.79 11.30 -13.58
C GLU A 221 -5.35 9.88 -13.69
N LYS A 222 -4.69 9.01 -14.46
CA LYS A 222 -5.09 7.60 -14.61
C LYS A 222 -5.06 6.84 -13.29
N ILE A 223 -4.00 7.02 -12.49
CA ILE A 223 -3.92 6.39 -11.17
C ILE A 223 -4.99 6.96 -10.23
N ARG A 224 -5.21 8.27 -10.22
CA ARG A 224 -6.21 8.92 -9.36
C ARG A 224 -7.62 8.41 -9.68
N SER A 225 -7.99 8.37 -10.96
CA SER A 225 -9.28 7.81 -11.40
C SER A 225 -9.42 6.36 -10.92
N PHE A 226 -8.43 5.52 -11.24
CA PHE A 226 -8.44 4.13 -10.83
C PHE A 226 -8.56 3.95 -9.30
N VAL A 227 -7.76 4.66 -8.51
CA VAL A 227 -7.78 4.54 -7.04
C VAL A 227 -9.11 5.01 -6.45
N THR A 228 -9.71 6.07 -7.01
CA THR A 228 -11.02 6.60 -6.60
C THR A 228 -12.12 5.56 -6.80
N GLU A 229 -12.15 4.93 -7.94
CA GLU A 229 -13.10 3.91 -8.32
C GLU A 229 -12.87 2.61 -7.55
N PHE A 230 -11.60 2.16 -7.51
CA PHE A 230 -11.17 0.98 -6.76
C PHE A 230 -11.54 1.08 -5.29
N ALA A 231 -11.25 2.20 -4.64
CA ALA A 231 -11.62 2.44 -3.25
C ALA A 231 -13.14 2.39 -3.04
N GLY A 232 -13.94 2.84 -4.01
CA GLY A 232 -15.39 2.75 -3.94
C GLY A 232 -15.91 1.32 -3.92
N SER A 233 -15.24 0.39 -4.62
CA SER A 233 -15.69 -1.00 -4.76
C SER A 233 -14.98 -1.98 -3.82
N GLN A 234 -13.69 -1.76 -3.52
CA GLN A 234 -12.83 -2.70 -2.80
C GLN A 234 -12.61 -2.32 -1.34
N ILE A 235 -13.32 -1.33 -0.83
CA ILE A 235 -13.35 -0.99 0.60
C ILE A 235 -14.78 -1.10 1.11
N ASP A 236 -14.94 -1.81 2.23
CA ASP A 236 -16.21 -1.84 2.97
C ASP A 236 -16.36 -0.56 3.79
N TRP A 237 -16.92 0.46 3.17
CA TRP A 237 -17.15 1.76 3.79
C TRP A 237 -18.16 1.74 4.93
N SER A 238 -18.92 0.66 5.10
CA SER A 238 -19.82 0.53 6.25
C SER A 238 -19.05 0.32 7.56
N GLN A 239 -17.80 -0.14 7.50
CA GLN A 239 -16.92 -0.32 8.65
C GLN A 239 -16.07 0.92 8.93
N VAL A 240 -15.75 1.72 7.90
CA VAL A 240 -14.86 2.88 8.02
C VAL A 240 -15.63 4.05 8.61
N ALA A 241 -15.15 4.56 9.75
CA ALA A 241 -15.71 5.75 10.37
C ALA A 241 -15.41 7.01 9.53
N ASP A 242 -16.40 7.90 9.40
CA ASP A 242 -16.26 9.21 8.75
C ASP A 242 -15.31 10.15 9.53
#